data_6136442c55afb471501c1176685fa5f1
#
_entry.id   6136442c55afb471501c1176685fa5f1
#
_cell.length_a   1.000
_cell.length_b   1.000
_cell.length_c   1.000
_cell.angle_alpha   90.00
_cell.angle_beta   90.00
_cell.angle_gamma   90.00
#
_symmetry.space_group_name_H-M   'P 1'
#
loop_
_entity.id
_entity.type
_entity.pdbx_description
1 polymer ?
#
loop_
_entity_poly.entity_id
_entity_poly.type
_entity_poly.pdbx_seq_one_letter_code
_entity_poly.pdbx_strand_id
1 'polypeptide(L)'
;MCIRDSLYIGLEPEVRARWPKSIVTWSRVLAGRWQDPLVGADVLWGALVALAIVALFVGPNWWSVAHGGPGPAANADVGSNTRHWIAGILNRTYNATEFGLIVVFAIFCLRVILRKDWLASIAAAILLTAQESGAWQDHSVVSVALYLLIFTALTFVMLRLGLVSTMVAIFFANVLLQTPGAQTLSKPYEWTVVAYPALALVIVAWAFWRTSGHHLLAVKPETSLSQAATN
;
A
#
# COMPACT_ATOMS: atom_id res chain seq x y z
N MET A 1 19.32 -16.92 12.18
CA MET A 1 18.06 -17.19 11.46
C MET A 1 17.00 -16.29 12.04
N CYS A 2 16.53 -15.29 11.30
CA CYS A 2 15.55 -14.34 11.83
C CYS A 2 14.15 -14.98 11.91
N ILE A 3 13.40 -14.64 12.95
CA ILE A 3 11.99 -15.05 13.15
C ILE A 3 11.15 -14.81 11.87
N ARG A 4 11.48 -13.78 11.09
CA ARG A 4 10.90 -13.47 9.79
C ARG A 4 11.03 -14.58 8.75
N ASP A 5 12.23 -15.17 8.64
CA ASP A 5 12.50 -16.19 7.63
C ASP A 5 11.74 -17.47 7.97
N SER A 6 11.65 -17.79 9.27
CA SER A 6 10.90 -18.94 9.76
C SER A 6 9.40 -18.78 9.56
N LEU A 7 8.85 -17.58 9.77
CA LEU A 7 7.43 -17.29 9.52
C LEU A 7 7.10 -17.39 8.02
N TYR A 8 7.96 -16.86 7.16
CA TYR A 8 7.75 -16.92 5.71
C TYR A 8 7.79 -18.37 5.21
N ILE A 9 8.81 -19.15 5.58
CA ILE A 9 8.97 -20.54 5.14
C ILE A 9 7.84 -21.44 5.67
N GLY A 10 7.37 -21.19 6.90
CA GLY A 10 6.27 -21.96 7.49
C GLY A 10 4.90 -21.64 6.91
N LEU A 11 4.67 -20.36 6.51
CA LEU A 11 3.38 -19.87 6.00
C LEU A 11 3.22 -20.07 4.50
N GLU A 12 4.30 -20.03 3.72
CA GLU A 12 4.25 -20.05 2.26
C GLU A 12 3.46 -21.23 1.69
N PRO A 13 3.68 -22.50 2.10
CA PRO A 13 2.96 -23.64 1.52
C PRO A 13 1.46 -23.61 1.83
N GLU A 14 1.07 -23.21 3.04
CA GLU A 14 -0.32 -23.19 3.46
C GLU A 14 -1.10 -22.01 2.83
N VAL A 15 -0.46 -20.85 2.71
CA VAL A 15 -1.08 -19.68 2.06
C VAL A 15 -1.18 -19.91 0.55
N ARG A 16 -0.20 -20.55 -0.08
CA ARG A 16 -0.30 -20.94 -1.51
C ARG A 16 -1.43 -21.93 -1.76
N ALA A 17 -1.68 -22.85 -0.84
CA ALA A 17 -2.76 -23.82 -0.99
C ALA A 17 -4.15 -23.18 -0.90
N ARG A 18 -4.31 -22.15 -0.05
CA ARG A 18 -5.62 -21.53 0.24
C ARG A 18 -5.87 -20.22 -0.52
N TRP A 19 -4.84 -19.41 -0.73
CA TRP A 19 -4.91 -18.13 -1.44
C TRP A 19 -3.82 -17.98 -2.52
N PRO A 20 -3.88 -18.80 -3.58
CA PRO A 20 -2.83 -18.79 -4.59
C PRO A 20 -2.66 -17.39 -5.23
N LYS A 21 -3.74 -16.62 -5.37
CA LYS A 21 -3.71 -15.30 -6.01
C LYS A 21 -3.01 -14.22 -5.16
N SER A 22 -3.06 -14.29 -3.83
CA SER A 22 -2.55 -13.23 -2.97
C SER A 22 -1.02 -13.18 -2.89
N ILE A 23 -0.33 -14.30 -3.16
CA ILE A 23 1.14 -14.39 -3.10
C ILE A 23 1.78 -14.51 -4.50
N VAL A 24 1.01 -14.77 -5.56
CA VAL A 24 1.57 -14.93 -6.92
C VAL A 24 2.40 -13.73 -7.34
N THR A 25 1.87 -12.51 -7.15
CA THR A 25 2.60 -11.28 -7.51
C THR A 25 3.83 -11.08 -6.63
N TRP A 26 3.74 -11.39 -5.33
CA TRP A 26 4.87 -11.33 -4.41
C TRP A 26 6.00 -12.27 -4.81
N SER A 27 5.69 -13.54 -5.15
CA SER A 27 6.71 -14.48 -5.61
C SER A 27 7.33 -14.06 -6.94
N ARG A 28 6.60 -13.37 -7.83
CA ARG A 28 7.16 -12.78 -9.06
C ARG A 28 8.12 -11.62 -8.76
N VAL A 29 7.77 -10.76 -7.81
CA VAL A 29 8.64 -9.68 -7.34
C VAL A 29 9.93 -10.25 -6.77
N LEU A 30 9.87 -11.26 -5.90
CA LEU A 30 11.04 -11.93 -5.34
C LEU A 30 11.88 -12.67 -6.40
N ALA A 31 11.26 -13.21 -7.46
CA ALA A 31 11.94 -13.81 -8.59
C ALA A 31 12.56 -12.78 -9.55
N GLY A 32 12.53 -11.48 -9.22
CA GLY A 32 13.08 -10.40 -10.06
C GLY A 32 12.23 -10.03 -11.28
N ARG A 33 11.02 -10.55 -11.39
CA ARG A 33 10.10 -10.28 -12.52
C ARG A 33 9.29 -8.98 -12.29
N TRP A 34 9.98 -7.88 -12.01
CA TRP A 34 9.37 -6.57 -11.77
C TRP A 34 8.61 -6.01 -12.98
N GLN A 35 8.94 -6.51 -14.17
CA GLN A 35 8.35 -6.03 -15.43
C GLN A 35 7.03 -6.72 -15.79
N ASP A 36 6.54 -7.62 -14.94
CA ASP A 36 5.28 -8.32 -15.16
C ASP A 36 4.10 -7.34 -15.08
N PRO A 37 3.16 -7.34 -16.05
CA PRO A 37 1.99 -6.45 -16.03
C PRO A 37 1.09 -6.63 -14.80
N LEU A 38 1.10 -7.82 -14.18
CA LEU A 38 0.37 -8.05 -12.93
C LEU A 38 0.96 -7.25 -11.76
N VAL A 39 2.30 -7.10 -11.71
CA VAL A 39 2.96 -6.26 -10.71
C VAL A 39 2.55 -4.80 -10.91
N GLY A 40 2.53 -4.32 -12.16
CA GLY A 40 2.06 -2.98 -12.48
C GLY A 40 0.61 -2.74 -12.05
N ALA A 41 -0.29 -3.69 -12.34
CA ALA A 41 -1.69 -3.60 -11.93
C ALA A 41 -1.85 -3.54 -10.40
N ASP A 42 -1.11 -4.37 -9.66
CA ASP A 42 -1.13 -4.37 -8.19
C ASP A 42 -0.60 -3.07 -7.60
N VAL A 43 0.43 -2.46 -8.22
CA VAL A 43 0.94 -1.14 -7.84
C VAL A 43 -0.11 -0.05 -8.05
N LEU A 44 -0.83 -0.07 -9.18
CA LEU A 44 -1.91 0.89 -9.46
C LEU A 44 -3.07 0.77 -8.48
N TRP A 45 -3.51 -0.46 -8.20
CA TRP A 45 -4.55 -0.69 -7.19
C TRP A 45 -4.10 -0.26 -5.80
N GLY A 46 -2.86 -0.58 -5.41
CA GLY A 46 -2.28 -0.12 -4.15
C GLY A 46 -2.24 1.41 -4.05
N ALA A 47 -1.84 2.10 -5.12
CA ALA A 47 -1.83 3.56 -5.18
C ALA A 47 -3.24 4.17 -5.03
N LEU A 48 -4.25 3.57 -5.68
CA LEU A 48 -5.64 4.02 -5.55
C LEU A 48 -6.15 3.88 -4.10
N VAL A 49 -5.85 2.74 -3.46
CA VAL A 49 -6.21 2.50 -2.05
C VAL A 49 -5.48 3.49 -1.13
N ALA A 50 -4.20 3.77 -1.39
CA ALA A 50 -3.44 4.78 -0.65
C ALA A 50 -4.09 6.16 -0.72
N LEU A 51 -4.54 6.58 -1.90
CA LEU A 51 -5.25 7.86 -2.06
C LEU A 51 -6.54 7.90 -1.24
N ALA A 52 -7.30 6.80 -1.21
CA ALA A 52 -8.49 6.70 -0.38
C ALA A 52 -8.15 6.82 1.12
N ILE A 53 -7.11 6.14 1.59
CA ILE A 53 -6.62 6.22 2.97
C ILE A 53 -6.19 7.65 3.31
N VAL A 54 -5.40 8.28 2.43
CA VAL A 54 -4.96 9.67 2.60
C VAL A 54 -6.15 10.62 2.69
N ALA A 55 -7.16 10.47 1.83
CA ALA A 55 -8.36 11.29 1.86
C ALA A 55 -9.13 11.13 3.18
N LEU A 56 -9.20 9.91 3.72
CA LEU A 56 -9.83 9.63 5.01
C LEU A 56 -9.10 10.29 6.19
N PHE A 57 -7.77 10.40 6.13
CA PHE A 57 -6.98 11.08 7.16
C PHE A 57 -6.98 12.61 6.98
N VAL A 58 -6.80 13.08 5.77
CA VAL A 58 -6.67 14.52 5.49
C VAL A 58 -8.01 15.23 5.58
N GLY A 59 -9.11 14.57 5.17
CA GLY A 59 -10.44 15.17 5.16
C GLY A 59 -10.89 15.70 6.53
N PRO A 60 -10.92 14.91 7.60
CA PRO A 60 -11.27 15.36 8.95
C PRO A 60 -10.32 16.43 9.48
N ASN A 61 -9.01 16.32 9.22
CA ASN A 61 -8.02 17.31 9.63
C ASN A 61 -8.25 18.65 8.93
N TRP A 62 -8.51 18.64 7.63
CA TRP A 62 -8.82 19.85 6.86
C TRP A 62 -10.13 20.50 7.36
N TRP A 63 -11.15 19.69 7.64
CA TRP A 63 -12.41 20.16 8.22
C TRP A 63 -12.17 20.83 9.59
N SER A 64 -11.38 20.23 10.45
CA SER A 64 -11.01 20.79 11.77
C SER A 64 -10.34 22.15 11.62
N VAL A 65 -9.32 22.26 10.76
CA VAL A 65 -8.60 23.53 10.51
C VAL A 65 -9.54 24.60 9.95
N ALA A 66 -10.43 24.24 9.03
CA ALA A 66 -11.40 25.18 8.44
C ALA A 66 -12.38 25.76 9.49
N HIS A 67 -12.61 25.04 10.60
CA HIS A 67 -13.45 25.47 11.71
C HIS A 67 -12.65 25.99 12.92
N GLY A 68 -11.36 26.36 12.72
CA GLY A 68 -10.51 26.96 13.75
C GLY A 68 -9.87 25.97 14.72
N GLY A 69 -9.91 24.68 14.43
CA GLY A 69 -9.21 23.65 15.20
C GLY A 69 -7.69 23.61 14.93
N PRO A 70 -6.91 22.90 15.75
CA PRO A 70 -5.49 22.74 15.54
C PRO A 70 -5.20 21.97 14.26
N GLY A 71 -4.24 22.47 13.47
CA GLY A 71 -3.74 21.76 12.29
C GLY A 71 -2.90 20.53 12.68
N PRO A 72 -2.71 19.58 11.75
CA PRO A 72 -1.86 18.42 12.00
C PRO A 72 -0.44 18.88 12.29
N ALA A 73 0.19 18.25 13.31
CA ALA A 73 1.57 18.53 13.66
C ALA A 73 2.50 18.16 12.48
N ALA A 74 3.26 19.12 11.96
CA ALA A 74 4.21 18.87 10.91
C ALA A 74 5.43 18.12 11.48
N ASN A 75 5.74 16.95 10.93
CA ASN A 75 6.97 16.23 11.25
C ASN A 75 8.16 16.96 10.60
N ALA A 76 8.79 17.86 11.33
CA ALA A 76 9.88 18.72 10.86
C ALA A 76 11.17 17.93 10.48
N ASP A 77 11.35 16.72 11.01
CA ASP A 77 12.59 15.95 10.84
C ASP A 77 12.68 15.22 9.48
N VAL A 78 11.57 15.04 8.80
CA VAL A 78 11.47 14.15 7.62
C VAL A 78 12.16 14.71 6.37
N GLY A 79 12.56 15.98 6.36
CA GLY A 79 13.03 16.64 5.16
C GLY A 79 14.30 17.48 5.30
N SER A 80 15.01 17.40 6.43
CA SER A 80 16.12 18.33 6.72
C SER A 80 17.31 18.23 5.76
N ASN A 81 17.57 17.06 5.14
CA ASN A 81 18.60 16.86 4.13
C ASN A 81 18.39 15.57 3.31
N THR A 82 19.17 15.38 2.23
CA THR A 82 19.11 14.22 1.32
C THR A 82 19.29 12.88 2.06
N ARG A 83 20.15 12.82 3.07
CA ARG A 83 20.40 11.62 3.86
C ARG A 83 19.14 11.20 4.63
N HIS A 84 18.45 12.15 5.27
CA HIS A 84 17.20 11.90 5.99
C HIS A 84 16.07 11.52 5.02
N TRP A 85 16.05 12.10 3.83
CA TRP A 85 15.07 11.75 2.80
C TRP A 85 15.23 10.29 2.34
N ILE A 86 16.47 9.86 2.01
CA ILE A 86 16.76 8.46 1.63
C ILE A 86 16.41 7.51 2.79
N ALA A 87 16.86 7.83 4.01
CA ALA A 87 16.56 7.04 5.20
C ALA A 87 15.05 6.94 5.43
N GLY A 88 14.30 8.02 5.19
CA GLY A 88 12.84 8.05 5.24
C GLY A 88 12.19 7.10 4.25
N ILE A 89 12.64 7.06 3.00
CA ILE A 89 12.11 6.13 1.99
C ILE A 89 12.39 4.69 2.39
N LEU A 90 13.62 4.38 2.82
CA LEU A 90 14.00 3.03 3.25
C LEU A 90 13.17 2.58 4.46
N ASN A 91 12.97 3.46 5.45
CA ASN A 91 12.16 3.18 6.61
C ASN A 91 10.68 2.92 6.25
N ARG A 92 10.12 3.70 5.32
CA ARG A 92 8.73 3.49 4.86
C ARG A 92 8.57 2.20 4.07
N THR A 93 9.57 1.86 3.24
CA THR A 93 9.59 0.57 2.52
C THR A 93 9.66 -0.59 3.49
N TYR A 94 10.52 -0.49 4.51
CA TYR A 94 10.64 -1.47 5.56
C TYR A 94 9.31 -1.63 6.32
N ASN A 95 8.75 -0.52 6.79
CA ASN A 95 7.48 -0.49 7.53
C ASN A 95 6.32 -1.07 6.71
N ALA A 96 6.20 -0.70 5.43
CA ALA A 96 5.17 -1.22 4.55
C ALA A 96 5.29 -2.74 4.34
N THR A 97 6.51 -3.25 4.22
CA THR A 97 6.78 -4.68 4.07
C THR A 97 6.46 -5.43 5.37
N GLU A 98 6.95 -4.93 6.49
CA GLU A 98 6.73 -5.52 7.81
C GLU A 98 5.25 -5.57 8.16
N PHE A 99 4.56 -4.42 8.03
CA PHE A 99 3.13 -4.33 8.34
C PHE A 99 2.27 -5.17 7.39
N GLY A 100 2.60 -5.19 6.09
CA GLY A 100 1.92 -6.05 5.13
C GLY A 100 2.03 -7.54 5.51
N LEU A 101 3.20 -7.99 5.95
CA LEU A 101 3.38 -9.37 6.43
C LEU A 101 2.62 -9.64 7.73
N ILE A 102 2.57 -8.67 8.66
CA ILE A 102 1.78 -8.78 9.90
C ILE A 102 0.30 -8.93 9.56
N VAL A 103 -0.22 -8.15 8.61
CA VAL A 103 -1.63 -8.23 8.17
C VAL A 103 -1.94 -9.61 7.59
N VAL A 104 -1.07 -10.16 6.72
CA VAL A 104 -1.22 -11.53 6.18
C VAL A 104 -1.24 -12.55 7.30
N PHE A 105 -0.29 -12.46 8.22
CA PHE A 105 -0.17 -13.40 9.33
C PHE A 105 -1.40 -13.34 10.26
N ALA A 106 -1.85 -12.13 10.59
CA ALA A 106 -3.03 -11.93 11.43
C ALA A 106 -4.30 -12.53 10.78
N ILE A 107 -4.53 -12.25 9.50
CA ILE A 107 -5.66 -12.82 8.77
C ILE A 107 -5.56 -14.34 8.71
N PHE A 108 -4.36 -14.89 8.46
CA PHE A 108 -4.14 -16.33 8.40
C PHE A 108 -4.46 -17.00 9.75
N CYS A 109 -3.89 -16.51 10.86
CA CYS A 109 -4.15 -17.05 12.19
C CYS A 109 -5.64 -16.97 12.56
N LEU A 110 -6.27 -15.84 12.33
CA LEU A 110 -7.67 -15.65 12.64
C LEU A 110 -8.59 -16.50 11.76
N ARG A 111 -8.22 -16.75 10.50
CA ARG A 111 -8.96 -17.64 9.63
C ARG A 111 -8.92 -19.10 10.09
N VAL A 112 -7.79 -19.56 10.61
CA VAL A 112 -7.67 -20.92 11.18
C VAL A 112 -8.67 -21.11 12.32
N ILE A 113 -8.88 -20.06 13.13
CA ILE A 113 -9.81 -20.07 14.27
C ILE A 113 -11.26 -19.89 13.82
N LEU A 114 -11.53 -18.86 13.02
CA LEU A 114 -12.89 -18.41 12.66
C LEU A 114 -13.49 -19.14 11.45
N ARG A 115 -12.67 -19.83 10.65
CA ARG A 115 -13.05 -20.62 9.45
C ARG A 115 -13.79 -19.85 8.33
N LYS A 116 -14.02 -18.54 8.49
CA LYS A 116 -14.68 -17.67 7.51
C LYS A 116 -13.82 -16.46 7.21
N ASP A 117 -13.60 -16.14 5.91
CA ASP A 117 -12.71 -15.07 5.47
C ASP A 117 -13.13 -13.68 5.94
N TRP A 118 -14.44 -13.39 5.84
CA TRP A 118 -14.96 -12.08 6.24
C TRP A 118 -14.89 -11.84 7.75
N LEU A 119 -15.09 -12.87 8.58
CA LEU A 119 -14.92 -12.79 10.04
C LEU A 119 -13.47 -12.60 10.42
N ALA A 120 -12.57 -13.33 9.77
CA ALA A 120 -11.13 -13.18 9.99
C ALA A 120 -10.65 -11.76 9.62
N SER A 121 -11.17 -11.19 8.53
CA SER A 121 -10.86 -9.81 8.11
C SER A 121 -11.31 -8.77 9.13
N ILE A 122 -12.55 -8.86 9.60
CA ILE A 122 -13.07 -7.94 10.63
C ILE A 122 -12.31 -8.10 11.95
N ALA A 123 -12.07 -9.33 12.40
CA ALA A 123 -11.33 -9.59 13.63
C ALA A 123 -9.87 -9.09 13.53
N ALA A 124 -9.22 -9.25 12.36
CA ALA A 124 -7.90 -8.69 12.11
C ALA A 124 -7.92 -7.16 12.16
N ALA A 125 -8.92 -6.51 11.56
CA ALA A 125 -9.06 -5.07 11.59
C ALA A 125 -9.25 -4.53 13.03
N ILE A 126 -10.06 -5.21 13.84
CA ILE A 126 -10.25 -4.86 15.26
C ILE A 126 -8.92 -5.02 16.03
N LEU A 127 -8.20 -6.13 15.84
CA LEU A 127 -6.93 -6.38 16.50
C LEU A 127 -5.88 -5.33 16.13
N LEU A 128 -5.76 -4.99 14.84
CA LEU A 128 -4.83 -3.97 14.36
C LEU A 128 -5.20 -2.58 14.88
N THR A 129 -6.49 -2.24 14.93
CA THR A 129 -6.96 -0.98 15.53
C THR A 129 -6.65 -0.92 17.02
N ALA A 130 -6.82 -2.02 17.75
CA ALA A 130 -6.53 -2.08 19.18
C ALA A 130 -5.02 -1.91 19.48
N GLN A 131 -4.17 -2.36 18.58
CA GLN A 131 -2.71 -2.22 18.72
C GLN A 131 -2.18 -0.85 18.32
N GLU A 132 -2.93 -0.10 17.50
CA GLU A 132 -2.49 1.19 16.97
C GLU A 132 -2.63 2.30 18.01
N SER A 133 -1.49 2.83 18.48
CA SER A 133 -1.46 3.90 19.51
C SER A 133 -2.15 5.18 19.02
N GLY A 134 -2.07 5.50 17.73
CA GLY A 134 -2.71 6.67 17.14
C GLY A 134 -4.24 6.66 17.24
N ALA A 135 -4.87 5.48 17.29
CA ALA A 135 -6.31 5.36 17.44
C ALA A 135 -6.79 5.84 18.83
N TRP A 136 -5.92 5.79 19.85
CA TRP A 136 -6.25 6.04 21.23
C TRP A 136 -5.72 7.37 21.78
N GLN A 137 -4.84 8.06 21.04
CA GLN A 137 -4.20 9.29 21.51
C GLN A 137 -5.20 10.39 21.89
N ASP A 138 -6.22 10.59 21.07
CA ASP A 138 -7.19 11.67 21.27
C ASP A 138 -8.41 11.25 22.10
N HIS A 139 -8.47 10.00 22.54
CA HIS A 139 -9.66 9.40 23.21
C HIS A 139 -10.97 9.65 22.45
N SER A 140 -10.89 9.87 21.13
CA SER A 140 -12.03 10.18 20.28
C SER A 140 -12.59 8.92 19.64
N VAL A 141 -13.89 8.72 19.76
CA VAL A 141 -14.60 7.64 19.06
C VAL A 141 -14.44 7.76 17.54
N VAL A 142 -14.31 8.99 17.03
CA VAL A 142 -14.12 9.26 15.60
C VAL A 142 -12.77 8.72 15.13
N SER A 143 -11.70 8.92 15.89
CA SER A 143 -10.37 8.38 15.55
C SER A 143 -10.38 6.86 15.52
N VAL A 144 -10.95 6.21 16.51
CA VAL A 144 -11.08 4.74 16.57
C VAL A 144 -11.88 4.21 15.37
N ALA A 145 -13.02 4.85 15.05
CA ALA A 145 -13.84 4.46 13.90
C ALA A 145 -13.10 4.62 12.57
N LEU A 146 -12.32 5.69 12.42
CA LEU A 146 -11.50 5.95 11.23
C LEU A 146 -10.44 4.88 11.04
N TYR A 147 -9.66 4.56 12.09
CA TYR A 147 -8.66 3.50 12.04
C TYR A 147 -9.28 2.12 11.75
N LEU A 148 -10.42 1.83 12.38
CA LEU A 148 -11.15 0.59 12.11
C LEU A 148 -11.59 0.49 10.64
N LEU A 149 -12.08 1.58 10.05
CA LEU A 149 -12.44 1.64 8.64
C LEU A 149 -11.22 1.41 7.74
N ILE A 150 -10.08 2.05 8.04
CA ILE A 150 -8.85 1.92 7.28
C ILE A 150 -8.31 0.48 7.35
N PHE A 151 -8.23 -0.11 8.54
CA PHE A 151 -7.75 -1.49 8.67
C PHE A 151 -8.72 -2.50 8.07
N THR A 152 -10.03 -2.25 8.11
CA THR A 152 -11.01 -3.07 7.40
C THR A 152 -10.80 -2.99 5.88
N ALA A 153 -10.57 -1.80 5.35
CA ALA A 153 -10.23 -1.63 3.93
C ALA A 153 -8.93 -2.34 3.56
N LEU A 154 -7.86 -2.20 4.36
CA LEU A 154 -6.57 -2.86 4.12
C LEU A 154 -6.67 -4.38 4.17
N THR A 155 -7.38 -4.95 5.15
CA THR A 155 -7.61 -6.40 5.24
C THR A 155 -8.44 -6.91 4.08
N PHE A 156 -9.44 -6.15 3.63
CA PHE A 156 -10.22 -6.48 2.44
C PHE A 156 -9.38 -6.43 1.16
N VAL A 157 -8.55 -5.39 0.99
CA VAL A 157 -7.60 -5.25 -0.12
C VAL A 157 -6.64 -6.44 -0.14
N MET A 158 -6.11 -6.84 1.01
CA MET A 158 -5.23 -7.99 1.13
C MET A 158 -5.90 -9.27 0.62
N LEU A 159 -7.15 -9.52 0.98
CA LEU A 159 -7.88 -10.72 0.56
C LEU A 159 -8.23 -10.71 -0.94
N ARG A 160 -8.49 -9.54 -1.52
CA ARG A 160 -8.96 -9.41 -2.91
C ARG A 160 -7.83 -9.17 -3.91
N LEU A 161 -6.90 -8.29 -3.59
CA LEU A 161 -5.84 -7.84 -4.49
C LEU A 161 -4.48 -8.47 -4.16
N GLY A 162 -4.26 -8.83 -2.89
CA GLY A 162 -3.05 -9.53 -2.47
C GLY A 162 -2.05 -8.68 -1.72
N LEU A 163 -0.91 -9.32 -1.38
CA LEU A 163 0.12 -8.75 -0.52
C LEU A 163 0.81 -7.53 -1.13
N VAL A 164 1.15 -7.58 -2.43
CA VAL A 164 1.87 -6.47 -3.10
C VAL A 164 1.03 -5.21 -3.11
N SER A 165 -0.25 -5.29 -3.49
CA SER A 165 -1.17 -4.14 -3.47
C SER A 165 -1.30 -3.54 -2.07
N THR A 166 -1.35 -4.37 -1.03
CA THR A 166 -1.43 -3.93 0.37
C THR A 166 -0.14 -3.21 0.81
N MET A 167 1.03 -3.79 0.52
CA MET A 167 2.32 -3.17 0.84
C MET A 167 2.49 -1.82 0.12
N VAL A 168 2.12 -1.76 -1.15
CA VAL A 168 2.15 -0.53 -1.95
C VAL A 168 1.18 0.51 -1.39
N ALA A 169 -0.03 0.11 -0.98
CA ALA A 169 -1.00 1.01 -0.36
C ALA A 169 -0.45 1.63 0.93
N ILE A 170 0.16 0.83 1.80
CA ILE A 170 0.78 1.30 3.04
C ILE A 170 1.97 2.21 2.74
N PHE A 171 2.83 1.85 1.79
CA PHE A 171 3.98 2.66 1.39
C PHE A 171 3.56 4.04 0.89
N PHE A 172 2.64 4.12 -0.07
CA PHE A 172 2.17 5.39 -0.62
C PHE A 172 1.39 6.21 0.40
N ALA A 173 0.56 5.58 1.24
CA ALA A 173 -0.13 6.28 2.32
C ALA A 173 0.88 6.92 3.29
N ASN A 174 1.90 6.19 3.73
CA ASN A 174 2.96 6.73 4.58
C ASN A 174 3.79 7.82 3.90
N VAL A 175 4.09 7.68 2.60
CA VAL A 175 4.81 8.70 1.83
C VAL A 175 4.00 9.98 1.75
N LEU A 176 2.70 9.90 1.44
CA LEU A 176 1.86 11.06 1.24
C LEU A 176 1.44 11.73 2.55
N LEU A 177 1.12 10.95 3.61
CA LEU A 177 0.70 11.49 4.92
C LEU A 177 1.85 12.15 5.68
N GLN A 178 3.09 11.68 5.49
CA GLN A 178 4.26 12.24 6.15
C GLN A 178 5.00 13.28 5.31
N THR A 179 4.45 13.66 4.15
CA THR A 179 4.97 14.78 3.38
C THR A 179 4.74 16.07 4.17
N PRO A 180 5.79 16.89 4.43
CA PRO A 180 5.62 18.16 5.12
C PRO A 180 4.59 19.03 4.40
N GLY A 181 3.68 19.66 5.15
CA GLY A 181 2.64 20.49 4.57
C GLY A 181 3.20 21.73 3.87
N ALA A 182 2.39 22.34 3.01
CA ALA A 182 2.75 23.53 2.23
C ALA A 182 3.18 24.76 3.06
N GLN A 183 2.96 24.76 4.37
CA GLN A 183 3.41 25.81 5.29
C GLN A 183 4.93 25.87 5.48
N THR A 184 5.66 24.85 5.00
CA THR A 184 7.13 24.78 5.07
C THR A 184 7.83 25.25 3.81
N LEU A 185 7.10 25.75 2.80
CA LEU A 185 7.64 26.17 1.50
C LEU A 185 8.62 27.35 1.54
N SER A 186 8.82 27.99 2.70
CA SER A 186 9.78 29.10 2.89
C SER A 186 11.13 28.71 3.48
N LYS A 187 11.41 27.40 3.62
CA LYS A 187 12.62 26.90 4.26
C LYS A 187 13.56 26.17 3.28
N PRO A 188 14.88 26.08 3.54
CA PRO A 188 15.88 25.55 2.59
C PRO A 188 15.73 24.07 2.18
N TYR A 189 14.74 23.36 2.69
CA TYR A 189 14.44 21.96 2.34
C TYR A 189 13.11 21.77 1.57
N GLU A 190 12.66 22.81 0.87
CA GLU A 190 11.43 22.79 0.05
C GLU A 190 11.38 21.65 -0.98
N TRP A 191 12.54 21.23 -1.50
CA TRP A 191 12.62 20.16 -2.49
C TRP A 191 12.06 18.82 -1.98
N THR A 192 12.12 18.53 -0.67
CA THR A 192 11.60 17.28 -0.11
C THR A 192 10.09 17.22 -0.12
N VAL A 193 9.40 18.36 -0.01
CA VAL A 193 7.94 18.46 -0.13
C VAL A 193 7.47 17.99 -1.51
N VAL A 194 8.25 18.31 -2.54
CA VAL A 194 7.97 17.91 -3.93
C VAL A 194 8.51 16.52 -4.25
N ALA A 195 9.64 16.14 -3.66
CA ALA A 195 10.34 14.89 -3.97
C ALA A 195 9.53 13.64 -3.60
N TYR A 196 8.80 13.63 -2.48
CA TYR A 196 7.97 12.48 -2.08
C TYR A 196 6.79 12.24 -3.04
N PRO A 197 5.91 13.24 -3.33
CA PRO A 197 4.85 13.04 -4.30
C PRO A 197 5.38 12.83 -5.73
N ALA A 198 6.51 13.43 -6.11
CA ALA A 198 7.15 13.18 -7.39
C ALA A 198 7.61 11.71 -7.51
N LEU A 199 8.22 11.14 -6.47
CA LEU A 199 8.58 9.72 -6.43
C LEU A 199 7.34 8.84 -6.60
N ALA A 200 6.26 9.14 -5.88
CA ALA A 200 5.01 8.41 -5.99
C ALA A 200 4.46 8.46 -7.44
N LEU A 201 4.45 9.64 -8.06
CA LEU A 201 4.01 9.81 -9.45
C LEU A 201 4.89 9.03 -10.44
N VAL A 202 6.21 9.01 -10.27
CA VAL A 202 7.12 8.23 -11.13
C VAL A 202 6.82 6.74 -11.03
N ILE A 203 6.59 6.22 -9.83
CA ILE A 203 6.25 4.80 -9.63
C ILE A 203 4.89 4.47 -10.27
N VAL A 204 3.88 5.33 -10.09
CA VAL A 204 2.54 5.15 -10.69
C VAL A 204 2.62 5.23 -12.22
N ALA A 205 3.35 6.19 -12.78
CA ALA A 205 3.55 6.32 -14.23
C ALA A 205 4.28 5.10 -14.81
N TRP A 206 5.31 4.60 -14.12
CA TRP A 206 5.99 3.37 -14.50
C TRP A 206 5.03 2.16 -14.49
N ALA A 207 4.24 2.01 -13.42
CA ALA A 207 3.26 0.94 -13.30
C ALA A 207 2.19 1.01 -14.40
N PHE A 208 1.68 2.21 -14.69
CA PHE A 208 0.72 2.46 -15.76
C PHE A 208 1.30 2.07 -17.14
N TRP A 209 2.53 2.51 -17.43
CA TRP A 209 3.20 2.18 -18.69
C TRP A 209 3.39 0.67 -18.85
N ARG A 210 3.76 -0.05 -17.78
CA ARG A 210 3.91 -1.51 -17.81
C ARG A 210 2.59 -2.24 -18.02
N THR A 211 1.52 -1.76 -17.43
CA THR A 211 0.18 -2.36 -17.57
C THR A 211 -0.42 -2.08 -18.94
N SER A 212 -0.28 -0.87 -19.46
CA SER A 212 -0.86 -0.45 -20.75
C SER A 212 -0.06 -0.97 -21.96
N GLY A 213 1.27 -1.08 -21.86
CA GLY A 213 2.14 -1.45 -22.96
C GLY A 213 1.89 -2.85 -23.53
N HIS A 214 1.39 -3.78 -22.72
CA HIS A 214 1.05 -5.13 -23.18
C HIS A 214 -0.23 -5.18 -24.02
N HIS A 215 -1.21 -4.31 -23.74
CA HIS A 215 -2.45 -4.28 -24.55
C HIS A 215 -2.25 -3.65 -25.91
N LEU A 216 -1.35 -2.70 -26.04
CA LEU A 216 -1.06 -2.06 -27.34
C LEU A 216 -0.21 -2.92 -28.28
N LEU A 217 0.60 -3.84 -27.73
CA LEU A 217 1.42 -4.78 -28.53
C LEU A 217 0.70 -6.10 -28.82
N ALA A 218 -0.39 -6.43 -28.12
CA ALA A 218 -1.18 -7.65 -28.36
C ALA A 218 -2.22 -7.52 -29.48
N VAL A 219 -2.45 -6.31 -30.00
CA VAL A 219 -3.25 -6.11 -31.22
C VAL A 219 -2.32 -6.27 -32.43
N LYS A 220 -1.84 -7.48 -32.64
CA LYS A 220 -1.29 -7.90 -33.97
C LYS A 220 -2.50 -8.22 -34.82
N PRO A 221 -2.71 -7.52 -35.95
CA PRO A 221 -3.84 -7.81 -36.83
C PRO A 221 -3.64 -9.20 -37.44
N GLU A 222 -4.50 -10.15 -37.11
CA GLU A 222 -4.63 -11.45 -37.77
C GLU A 222 -5.21 -11.31 -39.21
N THR A 223 -4.83 -10.28 -39.96
CA THR A 223 -5.38 -10.00 -41.27
C THR A 223 -4.48 -10.46 -42.44
N SER A 224 -3.36 -11.15 -42.16
CA SER A 224 -2.47 -11.58 -43.27
C SER A 224 -2.48 -13.06 -43.64
N LEU A 225 -3.18 -13.92 -42.91
CA LEU A 225 -3.21 -15.36 -43.23
C LEU A 225 -4.50 -15.82 -43.93
N SER A 226 -5.53 -15.01 -44.02
CA SER A 226 -6.78 -15.34 -44.74
C SER A 226 -6.70 -15.04 -46.22
N GLN A 227 -5.73 -14.25 -46.72
CA GLN A 227 -5.61 -13.94 -48.13
C GLN A 227 -4.62 -14.85 -48.89
N ALA A 228 -3.85 -15.67 -48.18
CA ALA A 228 -2.92 -16.62 -48.83
C ALA A 228 -3.55 -18.01 -49.10
N ALA A 229 -4.80 -18.25 -48.65
CA ALA A 229 -5.48 -19.54 -48.84
C ALA A 229 -6.53 -19.54 -49.97
N THR A 230 -6.65 -18.45 -50.73
CA THR A 230 -7.64 -18.30 -51.84
C THR A 230 -7.01 -17.92 -53.17
N ASN A 231 -5.69 -18.17 -53.37
CA ASN A 231 -5.07 -18.14 -54.70
C ASN A 231 -4.43 -19.49 -55.04
#